data_c542e3c3849f10bf93035d540a915ed1
#
_entry.id   c542e3c3849f10bf93035d540a915ed1
#
_cell.length_a   1.000
_cell.length_b   1.000
_cell.length_c   1.000
_cell.angle_alpha   90.00
_cell.angle_beta   90.00
_cell.angle_gamma   90.00
#
_symmetry.space_group_name_H-M   'P 1'
#
loop_
_entity.id
_entity.type
_entity.pdbx_description
1 polymer ?
#
loop_
_entity_poly.entity_id
_entity_poly.type
_entity_poly.pdbx_seq_one_letter_code
_entity_poly.pdbx_strand_id
1 'polypeptide(L)'
;MTHDNKSQDTRIRMKFKPKRIFQMRVAGLAFRDGHVLVHRASHEKFWTFPGGRAEMGERSEETLAREMVEELGVEANVGRLLWAVENFFHYEGKDWHELGFYYLMDLPETLAFHPTDIIHRVQDGDNELEFRWVAATREALTELDIPPYFIADEIEHLPQTTRHLVWHDGDLDDK
;
A
#
# COMPACT_ATOMS: atom_id res chain seq x y z
N MET A 1 35.92 -18.41 -10.47
CA MET A 1 34.89 -17.60 -11.13
C MET A 1 33.69 -17.53 -10.19
N THR A 2 33.61 -16.48 -9.41
CA THR A 2 32.50 -16.25 -8.49
C THR A 2 31.36 -15.66 -9.31
N HIS A 3 30.28 -16.43 -9.50
CA HIS A 3 29.03 -15.91 -10.04
C HIS A 3 28.42 -15.00 -8.97
N ASP A 4 28.52 -13.70 -9.19
CA ASP A 4 27.72 -12.68 -8.48
C ASP A 4 26.25 -12.92 -8.81
N ASN A 5 25.58 -13.69 -7.98
CA ASN A 5 24.13 -13.89 -8.06
C ASN A 5 23.43 -12.68 -7.38
N LYS A 6 23.55 -11.49 -8.02
CA LYS A 6 22.64 -10.39 -7.69
C LYS A 6 21.27 -10.84 -8.14
N SER A 7 20.40 -11.15 -7.19
CA SER A 7 18.98 -11.34 -7.48
C SER A 7 18.51 -10.14 -8.28
N GLN A 8 18.11 -10.38 -9.52
CA GLN A 8 17.64 -9.32 -10.40
C GLN A 8 16.36 -8.76 -9.80
N ASP A 9 16.33 -7.45 -9.55
CA ASP A 9 15.12 -6.76 -9.08
C ASP A 9 14.02 -6.90 -10.14
N THR A 10 13.00 -7.69 -9.86
CA THR A 10 11.89 -8.01 -10.76
C THR A 10 10.68 -7.10 -10.55
N ARG A 11 10.73 -6.19 -9.57
CA ARG A 11 9.66 -5.23 -9.27
C ARG A 11 9.40 -4.30 -10.44
N ILE A 12 8.14 -4.12 -10.80
CA ILE A 12 7.71 -3.24 -11.90
C ILE A 12 7.88 -1.79 -11.46
N ARG A 13 9.08 -1.27 -11.72
CA ARG A 13 9.45 0.10 -11.45
C ARG A 13 10.41 0.60 -12.52
N MET A 14 10.03 1.66 -13.21
CA MET A 14 10.85 2.30 -14.25
C MET A 14 11.24 3.70 -13.81
N LYS A 15 12.51 4.06 -14.02
CA LYS A 15 13.05 5.37 -13.73
C LYS A 15 13.33 6.11 -15.03
N PHE A 16 12.80 7.30 -15.18
CA PHE A 16 12.98 8.17 -16.32
C PHE A 16 13.72 9.45 -15.91
N LYS A 17 14.58 9.98 -16.77
CA LYS A 17 15.24 11.26 -16.54
C LYS A 17 14.31 12.43 -16.96
N PRO A 18 14.35 13.58 -16.28
CA PRO A 18 15.28 13.91 -15.19
C PRO A 18 14.89 13.33 -13.82
N LYS A 19 13.65 13.22 -13.42
CA LYS A 19 13.23 12.76 -12.07
C LYS A 19 11.80 12.22 -12.11
N ARG A 20 11.59 11.20 -12.92
CA ARG A 20 10.27 10.59 -13.10
C ARG A 20 10.33 9.10 -12.80
N ILE A 21 9.31 8.62 -12.11
CA ILE A 21 9.16 7.22 -11.73
C ILE A 21 7.80 6.73 -12.24
N PHE A 22 7.80 5.56 -12.88
CA PHE A 22 6.59 4.77 -13.07
C PHE A 22 6.69 3.51 -12.23
N GLN A 23 5.59 3.11 -11.59
CA GLN A 23 5.53 1.83 -10.88
C GLN A 23 4.13 1.22 -10.93
N MET A 24 4.06 -0.08 -10.71
CA MET A 24 2.82 -0.80 -10.42
C MET A 24 2.81 -1.18 -8.95
N ARG A 25 1.82 -0.68 -8.21
CA ARG A 25 1.62 -0.96 -6.78
C ARG A 25 0.33 -1.72 -6.56
N VAL A 26 0.35 -2.66 -5.64
CA VAL A 26 -0.85 -3.36 -5.18
C VAL A 26 -0.99 -3.14 -3.68
N ALA A 27 -2.19 -2.82 -3.23
CA ALA A 27 -2.49 -2.62 -1.81
C ALA A 27 -3.82 -3.27 -1.43
N GLY A 28 -3.97 -3.56 -0.15
CA GLY A 28 -5.16 -4.20 0.38
C GLY A 28 -5.79 -3.40 1.52
N LEU A 29 -7.12 -3.35 1.52
CA LEU A 29 -7.93 -2.85 2.61
C LEU A 29 -8.44 -4.04 3.43
N ALA A 30 -7.92 -4.21 4.64
CA ALA A 30 -8.39 -5.20 5.60
C ALA A 30 -9.15 -4.50 6.73
N PHE A 31 -10.34 -4.98 7.04
CA PHE A 31 -11.21 -4.39 8.06
C PHE A 31 -11.38 -5.33 9.26
N ARG A 32 -11.40 -4.75 10.46
CA ARG A 32 -11.74 -5.45 11.71
C ARG A 32 -12.32 -4.46 12.72
N ASP A 33 -13.44 -4.80 13.32
CA ASP A 33 -14.08 -4.02 14.40
C ASP A 33 -14.18 -2.50 14.09
N GLY A 34 -14.59 -2.16 12.87
CA GLY A 34 -14.72 -0.76 12.42
C GLY A 34 -13.40 -0.06 12.14
N HIS A 35 -12.30 -0.79 12.04
CA HIS A 35 -10.97 -0.27 11.74
C HIS A 35 -10.43 -0.85 10.44
N VAL A 36 -9.50 -0.14 9.81
CA VAL A 36 -8.75 -0.57 8.64
C VAL A 36 -7.25 -0.63 8.97
N LEU A 37 -6.56 -1.62 8.44
CA LEU A 37 -5.12 -1.77 8.63
C LEU A 37 -4.35 -0.79 7.73
N VAL A 38 -3.37 -0.11 8.32
CA VAL A 38 -2.44 0.78 7.62
C VAL A 38 -1.01 0.48 8.02
N HIS A 39 -0.06 0.86 7.18
CA HIS A 39 1.37 0.75 7.45
C HIS A 39 2.13 1.99 6.98
N ARG A 40 3.35 2.16 7.48
CA ARG A 40 4.32 3.14 6.99
C ARG A 40 5.75 2.65 7.23
N ALA A 41 6.71 3.19 6.49
CA ALA A 41 8.08 3.16 6.95
C ALA A 41 8.22 4.10 8.16
N SER A 42 8.97 3.70 9.20
CA SER A 42 9.04 4.43 10.48
C SER A 42 9.56 5.88 10.35
N HIS A 43 10.29 6.19 9.26
CA HIS A 43 10.79 7.53 8.96
C HIS A 43 9.79 8.39 8.15
N GLU A 44 8.71 7.80 7.60
CA GLU A 44 7.69 8.52 6.82
C GLU A 44 6.70 9.21 7.75
N LYS A 45 6.14 10.31 7.29
CA LYS A 45 5.16 11.10 8.04
C LYS A 45 3.74 10.61 7.83
N PHE A 46 3.43 10.06 6.67
CA PHE A 46 2.09 9.60 6.29
C PHE A 46 1.99 8.07 6.33
N TRP A 47 0.77 7.59 6.48
CA TRP A 47 0.43 6.17 6.45
C TRP A 47 -0.11 5.79 5.08
N THR A 48 -0.01 4.53 4.72
CA THR A 48 -0.58 3.98 3.48
C THR A 48 -1.27 2.64 3.77
N PHE A 49 -1.99 2.10 2.78
CA PHE A 49 -2.54 0.75 2.90
C PHE A 49 -1.47 -0.30 2.62
N PRO A 50 -1.46 -1.43 3.38
CA PRO A 50 -0.47 -2.48 3.24
C PRO A 50 -0.42 -3.03 1.81
N GLY A 51 0.76 -3.35 1.35
CA GLY A 51 1.01 -3.87 0.02
C GLY A 51 2.38 -3.46 -0.50
N GLY A 52 2.63 -3.73 -1.77
CA GLY A 52 3.93 -3.47 -2.36
C GLY A 52 3.90 -3.38 -3.88
N ARG A 53 5.06 -3.45 -4.48
CA ARG A 53 5.23 -3.40 -5.93
C ARG A 53 5.07 -4.78 -6.53
N ALA A 54 4.29 -4.86 -7.61
CA ALA A 54 4.17 -6.08 -8.39
C ALA A 54 5.52 -6.47 -9.00
N GLU A 55 5.77 -7.76 -9.11
CA GLU A 55 6.91 -8.32 -9.83
C GLU A 55 6.53 -8.76 -11.25
N MET A 56 7.53 -8.80 -12.13
CA MET A 56 7.30 -9.25 -13.50
C MET A 56 6.80 -10.71 -13.54
N GLY A 57 5.65 -10.90 -14.18
CA GLY A 57 5.01 -12.21 -14.31
C GLY A 57 4.08 -12.58 -13.15
N GLU A 58 3.98 -11.74 -12.12
CA GLU A 58 3.11 -11.91 -10.98
C GLU A 58 1.75 -11.26 -11.23
N ARG A 59 0.66 -11.94 -10.89
CA ARG A 59 -0.65 -11.31 -10.88
C ARG A 59 -0.79 -10.39 -9.67
N SER A 60 -1.62 -9.36 -9.78
CA SER A 60 -1.78 -8.37 -8.70
C SER A 60 -2.27 -8.99 -7.38
N GLU A 61 -3.16 -10.00 -7.43
CA GLU A 61 -3.59 -10.71 -6.22
C GLU A 61 -2.43 -11.49 -5.57
N GLU A 62 -1.55 -12.08 -6.40
CA GLU A 62 -0.37 -12.82 -5.93
C GLU A 62 0.64 -11.87 -5.27
N THR A 63 0.82 -10.68 -5.84
CA THR A 63 1.62 -9.61 -5.23
C THR A 63 1.14 -9.30 -3.82
N LEU A 64 -0.15 -9.04 -3.65
CA LEU A 64 -0.69 -8.68 -2.34
C LEU A 64 -0.53 -9.82 -1.33
N ALA A 65 -0.83 -11.06 -1.73
CA ALA A 65 -0.67 -12.22 -0.87
C ALA A 65 0.80 -12.42 -0.45
N ARG A 66 1.75 -12.26 -1.37
CA ARG A 66 3.20 -12.36 -1.08
C ARG A 66 3.65 -11.28 -0.09
N GLU A 67 3.28 -10.01 -0.32
CA GLU A 67 3.63 -8.90 0.57
C GLU A 67 3.10 -9.12 2.00
N MET A 68 1.88 -9.65 2.16
CA MET A 68 1.33 -9.94 3.49
C MET A 68 2.10 -11.05 4.22
N VAL A 69 2.59 -12.05 3.49
CA VAL A 69 3.48 -13.08 4.08
C VAL A 69 4.84 -12.49 4.43
N GLU A 70 5.44 -11.70 3.56
CA GLU A 70 6.76 -11.09 3.77
C GLU A 70 6.77 -10.09 4.92
N GLU A 71 5.75 -9.22 5.01
CA GLU A 71 5.71 -8.12 5.95
C GLU A 71 5.01 -8.46 7.28
N LEU A 72 3.94 -9.27 7.25
CA LEU A 72 3.14 -9.60 8.43
C LEU A 72 3.28 -11.05 8.89
N GLY A 73 3.88 -11.92 8.07
CA GLY A 73 3.98 -13.35 8.36
C GLY A 73 2.63 -14.08 8.34
N VAL A 74 1.63 -13.54 7.66
CA VAL A 74 0.28 -14.11 7.60
C VAL A 74 -0.19 -14.28 6.16
N GLU A 75 -1.02 -15.31 5.92
CA GLU A 75 -1.70 -15.50 4.65
C GLU A 75 -2.92 -14.58 4.58
N ALA A 76 -3.00 -13.77 3.53
CA ALA A 76 -4.16 -12.96 3.23
C ALA A 76 -5.10 -13.68 2.26
N ASN A 77 -6.40 -13.62 2.51
CA ASN A 77 -7.40 -13.97 1.52
C ASN A 77 -7.74 -12.72 0.69
N VAL A 78 -7.17 -12.64 -0.52
CA VAL A 78 -7.37 -11.49 -1.41
C VAL A 78 -8.73 -11.62 -2.07
N GLY A 79 -9.59 -10.67 -1.80
CA GLY A 79 -10.96 -10.60 -2.32
C GLY A 79 -11.05 -9.82 -3.63
N ARG A 80 -12.11 -9.04 -3.77
CA ARG A 80 -12.38 -8.31 -5.02
C ARG A 80 -11.53 -7.05 -5.16
N LEU A 81 -11.20 -6.69 -6.40
CA LEU A 81 -10.60 -5.40 -6.74
C LEU A 81 -11.64 -4.29 -6.54
N LEU A 82 -11.29 -3.30 -5.74
CA LEU A 82 -12.10 -2.11 -5.48
C LEU A 82 -11.82 -1.02 -6.52
N TRP A 83 -10.53 -0.66 -6.67
CA TRP A 83 -10.10 0.39 -7.58
C TRP A 83 -8.85 -0.02 -8.37
N ALA A 84 -8.85 0.33 -9.65
CA ALA A 84 -7.66 0.46 -10.48
C ALA A 84 -7.42 1.97 -10.69
N VAL A 85 -6.27 2.47 -10.29
CA VAL A 85 -6.01 3.91 -10.19
C VAL A 85 -4.75 4.28 -10.96
N GLU A 86 -4.89 5.25 -11.88
CA GLU A 86 -3.73 5.97 -12.40
C GLU A 86 -3.50 7.16 -11.45
N ASN A 87 -2.49 7.05 -10.57
CA ASN A 87 -2.19 8.09 -9.57
C ASN A 87 -0.94 8.88 -9.92
N PHE A 88 -1.03 10.19 -9.79
CA PHE A 88 0.05 11.11 -10.06
C PHE A 88 0.34 11.94 -8.82
N PHE A 89 1.61 11.94 -8.39
CA PHE A 89 2.03 12.67 -7.20
C PHE A 89 3.51 13.05 -7.27
N HIS A 90 3.91 14.00 -6.43
CA HIS A 90 5.31 14.35 -6.20
C HIS A 90 5.75 13.79 -4.84
N TYR A 91 6.89 13.08 -4.79
CA TYR A 91 7.43 12.52 -3.57
C TYR A 91 8.94 12.28 -3.70
N GLU A 92 9.70 12.54 -2.64
CA GLU A 92 11.18 12.47 -2.63
C GLU A 92 11.82 13.27 -3.78
N GLY A 93 11.28 14.43 -4.07
CA GLY A 93 11.76 15.29 -5.14
C GLY A 93 11.62 14.69 -6.54
N LYS A 94 10.66 13.81 -6.76
CA LYS A 94 10.40 13.12 -8.04
C LYS A 94 8.92 13.13 -8.38
N ASP A 95 8.61 13.16 -9.66
CA ASP A 95 7.25 12.98 -10.18
C ASP A 95 6.97 11.49 -10.34
N TRP A 96 5.88 11.03 -9.74
CA TRP A 96 5.43 9.65 -9.78
C TRP A 96 4.19 9.50 -10.63
N HIS A 97 4.19 8.47 -11.47
CA HIS A 97 3.03 7.91 -12.13
C HIS A 97 2.89 6.47 -11.63
N GLU A 98 1.89 6.22 -10.82
CA GLU A 98 1.63 4.92 -10.24
C GLU A 98 0.36 4.31 -10.83
N LEU A 99 0.46 3.07 -11.27
CA LEU A 99 -0.71 2.24 -11.53
C LEU A 99 -0.99 1.44 -10.25
N GLY A 100 -2.00 1.86 -9.50
CA GLY A 100 -2.37 1.28 -8.22
C GLY A 100 -3.58 0.35 -8.31
N PHE A 101 -3.48 -0.85 -7.73
CA PHE A 101 -4.59 -1.80 -7.57
C PHE A 101 -4.91 -1.95 -6.09
N TYR A 102 -6.16 -1.63 -5.72
CA TYR A 102 -6.62 -1.67 -4.32
C TYR A 102 -7.67 -2.76 -4.15
N TYR A 103 -7.33 -3.77 -3.37
CA TYR A 103 -8.17 -4.94 -3.11
C TYR A 103 -8.82 -4.89 -1.74
N LEU A 104 -10.02 -5.44 -1.62
CA LEU A 104 -10.51 -5.90 -0.32
C LEU A 104 -9.76 -7.18 0.04
N MET A 105 -9.30 -7.30 1.29
CA MET A 105 -8.63 -8.52 1.75
C MET A 105 -9.07 -8.87 3.16
N ASP A 106 -9.07 -10.17 3.47
CA ASP A 106 -9.27 -10.68 4.80
C ASP A 106 -7.94 -11.18 5.37
N LEU A 107 -7.66 -10.81 6.61
CA LEU A 107 -6.49 -11.25 7.37
C LEU A 107 -6.94 -12.18 8.51
N PRO A 108 -6.12 -13.17 8.92
CA PRO A 108 -6.50 -14.10 9.95
C PRO A 108 -6.67 -13.40 11.32
N GLU A 109 -7.58 -13.91 12.14
CA GLU A 109 -7.83 -13.39 13.48
C GLU A 109 -6.61 -13.48 14.41
N THR A 110 -5.65 -14.32 14.07
CA THR A 110 -4.36 -14.46 14.77
C THR A 110 -3.48 -13.22 14.65
N LEU A 111 -3.69 -12.37 13.62
CA LEU A 111 -3.03 -11.06 13.57
C LEU A 111 -3.51 -10.20 14.74
N ALA A 112 -2.59 -9.59 15.47
CA ALA A 112 -2.92 -8.75 16.62
C ALA A 112 -3.86 -7.60 16.24
N PHE A 113 -4.75 -7.23 17.14
CA PHE A 113 -5.62 -6.07 17.00
C PHE A 113 -5.46 -5.16 18.23
N HIS A 114 -5.21 -3.89 17.98
CA HIS A 114 -5.30 -2.82 18.96
C HIS A 114 -5.75 -1.53 18.27
N PRO A 115 -6.73 -0.79 18.79
CA PRO A 115 -7.33 0.34 18.08
C PRO A 115 -6.41 1.58 17.95
N THR A 116 -5.32 1.64 18.71
CA THR A 116 -4.44 2.82 18.74
C THR A 116 -2.95 2.52 18.60
N ASP A 117 -2.50 1.34 18.99
CA ASP A 117 -1.08 1.02 19.09
C ASP A 117 -0.54 0.38 17.82
N ILE A 118 0.77 0.46 17.65
CA ILE A 118 1.48 -0.33 16.64
C ILE A 118 1.37 -1.81 17.04
N ILE A 119 0.86 -2.62 16.14
CA ILE A 119 0.64 -4.06 16.37
C ILE A 119 1.77 -4.93 15.83
N HIS A 120 2.56 -4.41 14.89
CA HIS A 120 3.63 -5.15 14.25
C HIS A 120 4.71 -4.21 13.73
N ARG A 121 5.97 -4.66 13.80
CA ARG A 121 7.13 -4.03 13.16
C ARG A 121 7.94 -5.09 12.45
N VAL A 122 8.42 -4.75 11.26
CA VAL A 122 9.25 -5.64 10.46
C VAL A 122 10.31 -4.84 9.70
N GLN A 123 11.48 -5.44 9.52
CA GLN A 123 12.53 -4.88 8.69
C GLN A 123 12.29 -5.26 7.23
N ASP A 124 12.13 -4.26 6.35
CA ASP A 124 12.06 -4.43 4.90
C ASP A 124 13.23 -3.65 4.25
N GLY A 125 14.27 -4.38 3.86
CA GLY A 125 15.51 -3.78 3.37
C GLY A 125 16.13 -2.86 4.43
N ASP A 126 16.32 -1.59 4.09
CA ASP A 126 16.89 -0.57 4.98
C ASP A 126 15.82 0.14 5.83
N ASN A 127 14.54 -0.19 5.66
CA ASN A 127 13.43 0.46 6.34
C ASN A 127 12.79 -0.45 7.39
N GLU A 128 12.38 0.11 8.51
CA GLU A 128 11.47 -0.53 9.45
C GLU A 128 10.04 -0.13 9.07
N LEU A 129 9.17 -1.12 8.86
CA LEU A 129 7.75 -0.90 8.64
C LEU A 129 6.98 -1.05 9.95
N GLU A 130 6.02 -0.17 10.16
CA GLU A 130 5.10 -0.18 11.29
C GLU A 130 3.68 -0.41 10.78
N PHE A 131 2.92 -1.26 11.48
CA PHE A 131 1.51 -1.56 11.17
C PHE A 131 0.62 -1.21 12.34
N ARG A 132 -0.54 -0.62 12.05
CA ARG A 132 -1.59 -0.35 13.05
C ARG A 132 -2.97 -0.38 12.45
N TRP A 133 -3.97 -0.59 13.30
CA TRP A 133 -5.37 -0.40 12.97
C TRP A 133 -5.77 1.04 13.23
N VAL A 134 -6.56 1.63 12.34
CA VAL A 134 -7.10 2.98 12.47
C VAL A 134 -8.59 2.96 12.20
N ALA A 135 -9.37 3.84 12.81
CA ALA A 135 -10.81 3.88 12.54
C ALA A 135 -11.07 4.03 11.05
N ALA A 136 -11.94 3.19 10.50
CA ALA A 136 -12.30 3.20 9.09
C ALA A 136 -13.32 4.31 8.79
N THR A 137 -12.96 5.55 9.10
CA THR A 137 -13.79 6.74 8.90
C THR A 137 -13.04 7.77 8.07
N ARG A 138 -13.80 8.62 7.36
CA ARG A 138 -13.23 9.73 6.62
C ARG A 138 -12.35 10.62 7.48
N GLU A 139 -12.81 10.95 8.68
CA GLU A 139 -12.10 11.82 9.63
C GLU A 139 -10.73 11.23 10.01
N ALA A 140 -10.69 9.96 10.42
CA ALA A 140 -9.45 9.31 10.85
C ALA A 140 -8.44 9.19 9.73
N LEU A 141 -8.87 8.83 8.51
CA LEU A 141 -7.97 8.72 7.36
C LEU A 141 -7.44 10.09 6.94
N THR A 142 -8.26 11.14 7.02
CA THR A 142 -7.85 12.52 6.70
C THR A 142 -6.87 13.05 7.74
N GLU A 143 -7.13 12.84 9.02
CA GLU A 143 -6.26 13.28 10.12
C GLU A 143 -4.87 12.61 10.06
N LEU A 144 -4.82 11.35 9.64
CA LEU A 144 -3.58 10.59 9.52
C LEU A 144 -2.88 10.77 8.17
N ASP A 145 -3.45 11.61 7.29
CA ASP A 145 -2.86 11.95 5.99
C ASP A 145 -2.53 10.71 5.15
N ILE A 146 -3.58 9.89 4.87
CA ILE A 146 -3.43 8.59 4.21
C ILE A 146 -3.74 8.69 2.70
N PRO A 147 -2.73 8.76 1.83
CA PRO A 147 -2.93 8.67 0.38
C PRO A 147 -3.23 7.21 -0.06
N PRO A 148 -3.89 7.03 -1.21
CA PRO A 148 -4.49 8.09 -2.03
C PRO A 148 -5.75 8.66 -1.38
N TYR A 149 -5.83 9.99 -1.32
CA TYR A 149 -6.81 10.70 -0.48
C TYR A 149 -8.27 10.46 -0.85
N PHE A 150 -8.58 10.05 -2.07
CA PHE A 150 -9.96 9.71 -2.45
C PHE A 150 -10.53 8.54 -1.63
N ILE A 151 -9.67 7.65 -1.09
CA ILE A 151 -10.13 6.51 -0.30
C ILE A 151 -10.81 6.98 1.00
N ALA A 152 -10.35 8.08 1.59
CA ALA A 152 -10.99 8.64 2.78
C ALA A 152 -12.47 8.99 2.51
N ASP A 153 -12.80 9.48 1.31
CA ASP A 153 -14.17 9.82 0.94
C ASP A 153 -15.06 8.57 0.71
N GLU A 154 -14.46 7.43 0.40
CA GLU A 154 -15.18 6.20 0.04
C GLU A 154 -15.07 5.10 1.10
N ILE A 155 -14.27 5.29 2.16
CA ILE A 155 -13.94 4.23 3.13
C ILE A 155 -15.17 3.67 3.87
N GLU A 156 -16.17 4.50 4.14
CA GLU A 156 -17.39 4.10 4.83
C GLU A 156 -18.41 3.45 3.87
N HIS A 157 -18.23 3.64 2.56
CA HIS A 157 -19.13 3.12 1.52
C HIS A 157 -18.35 2.64 0.30
N LEU A 158 -17.70 1.49 0.46
CA LEU A 158 -16.87 0.91 -0.62
C LEU A 158 -17.67 0.65 -1.90
N PRO A 159 -17.08 0.84 -3.08
CA PRO A 159 -17.76 0.61 -4.34
C PRO A 159 -18.21 -0.85 -4.48
N GLN A 160 -19.39 -1.08 -5.03
CA GLN A 160 -19.93 -2.43 -5.24
C GLN A 160 -19.30 -3.16 -6.42
N THR A 161 -18.74 -2.41 -7.37
CA THR A 161 -18.04 -2.92 -8.56
C THR A 161 -16.67 -2.24 -8.65
N THR A 162 -15.74 -2.90 -9.33
CA THR A 162 -14.42 -2.30 -9.60
C THR A 162 -14.57 -0.98 -10.36
N ARG A 163 -13.87 0.05 -9.87
CA ARG A 163 -13.84 1.37 -10.52
C ARG A 163 -12.43 1.69 -11.02
N HIS A 164 -12.34 2.27 -12.19
CA HIS A 164 -11.12 2.89 -12.70
C HIS A 164 -11.15 4.38 -12.40
N LEU A 165 -10.07 4.89 -11.83
CA LEU A 165 -9.92 6.31 -11.47
C LEU A 165 -8.61 6.86 -12.04
N VAL A 166 -8.65 8.13 -12.40
CA VAL A 166 -7.46 8.97 -12.61
C VAL A 166 -7.41 9.96 -11.45
N TRP A 167 -6.32 9.95 -10.69
CA TRP A 167 -6.21 10.69 -9.45
C TRP A 167 -4.89 11.48 -9.37
N HIS A 168 -4.89 12.53 -8.57
CA HIS A 168 -3.73 13.35 -8.30
C HIS A 168 -3.65 13.65 -6.80
N ASP A 169 -2.71 13.01 -6.09
CA ASP A 169 -2.49 13.26 -4.65
C ASP A 169 -1.70 14.54 -4.38
N GLY A 170 -1.12 15.16 -5.42
CA GLY A 170 -0.37 16.38 -5.28
C GLY A 170 1.06 16.18 -4.76
N ASP A 171 1.53 17.07 -3.91
CA ASP A 171 2.87 17.04 -3.34
C ASP A 171 2.84 16.38 -1.96
N LEU A 172 3.50 15.23 -1.83
CA LEU A 172 3.61 14.47 -0.59
C LEU A 172 4.86 14.84 0.23
N ASP A 173 5.81 15.61 -0.34
CA ASP A 173 6.99 16.09 0.38
C ASP A 173 6.65 17.19 1.38
N ASP A 174 5.55 17.92 1.13
CA ASP A 174 5.08 19.02 1.96
C ASP A 174 4.16 18.57 3.14
N LYS A 175 4.00 17.26 3.35
CA LYS A 175 3.13 16.66 4.39
C LYS A 175 3.83 16.39 5.73
#